data_e4ff5da243706606f2c1ab744c924f2f
#
_entry.id   e4ff5da243706606f2c1ab744c924f2f
#
_cell.length_a   1.000
_cell.length_b   1.000
_cell.length_c   1.000
_cell.angle_alpha   90.00
_cell.angle_beta   90.00
_cell.angle_gamma   90.00
#
_symmetry.space_group_name_H-M   'P 1'
#
loop_
_entity.id
_entity.type
_entity.pdbx_description
1 polymer ?
#
loop_
_entity_poly.entity_id
_entity_poly.type
_entity_poly.pdbx_seq_one_letter_code
_entity_poly.pdbx_strand_id
1 'polypeptide(L)'
;MIQGTYYKEWSRMLGRNMEFKVYGHAGTPVLALPARGGRFYDWENNGMPDAIAPLLNEGKVQLFCADSIDAESLLAGDTAPRRRAEMQEKYFNYLTGELAPRILTLNGAKKDTPLWAVGVDTGAYQAVDCRLRRPEVFAGAIGLSGLYLSLIHI
;
A
#
# COMPACT_ATOMS: atom_id res chain seq x y z
N MET A 1 -12.15 0.64 19.70
CA MET A 1 -11.37 0.03 18.59
C MET A 1 -12.08 0.29 17.26
N ILE A 2 -11.35 0.86 16.30
CA ILE A 2 -11.88 1.13 14.96
C ILE A 2 -12.03 -0.19 14.21
N GLN A 3 -13.21 -0.40 13.62
CA GLN A 3 -13.49 -1.58 12.81
C GLN A 3 -13.16 -1.33 11.36
N GLY A 4 -12.49 -2.30 10.73
CA GLY A 4 -12.18 -2.24 9.31
C GLY A 4 -13.05 -3.19 8.51
N THR A 5 -13.15 -2.93 7.21
CA THR A 5 -13.83 -3.79 6.24
C THR A 5 -12.77 -4.55 5.42
N TYR A 6 -12.87 -5.86 5.43
CA TYR A 6 -11.94 -6.75 4.76
C TYR A 6 -12.36 -7.00 3.31
N TYR A 7 -11.37 -7.00 2.41
CA TYR A 7 -11.54 -7.31 0.99
C TYR A 7 -10.53 -8.34 0.55
N LYS A 8 -10.96 -9.24 -0.31
CA LYS A 8 -10.10 -10.21 -1.00
C LYS A 8 -10.52 -10.23 -2.45
N GLU A 9 -9.65 -9.73 -3.33
CA GLU A 9 -9.98 -9.53 -4.73
C GLU A 9 -8.87 -10.07 -5.65
N TRP A 10 -9.26 -10.56 -6.81
CA TRP A 10 -8.34 -11.12 -7.78
C TRP A 10 -7.46 -10.03 -8.41
N SER A 11 -6.14 -10.26 -8.42
CA SER A 11 -5.18 -9.43 -9.14
C SER A 11 -4.77 -10.13 -10.44
N ARG A 12 -5.01 -9.46 -11.54
CA ARG A 12 -4.57 -9.96 -12.86
C ARG A 12 -3.04 -9.86 -12.96
N MET A 13 -2.47 -8.80 -12.42
CA MET A 13 -1.03 -8.55 -12.46
C MET A 13 -0.25 -9.61 -11.70
N LEU A 14 -0.77 -10.04 -10.54
CA LEU A 14 -0.09 -11.00 -9.68
C LEU A 14 -0.60 -12.43 -9.86
N GLY A 15 -1.71 -12.62 -10.56
CA GLY A 15 -2.29 -13.95 -10.81
C GLY A 15 -2.77 -14.64 -9.55
N ARG A 16 -3.26 -13.87 -8.58
CA ARG A 16 -3.73 -14.38 -7.29
C ARG A 16 -4.70 -13.43 -6.65
N ASN A 17 -5.41 -13.90 -5.61
CA ASN A 17 -6.19 -13.00 -4.77
C ASN A 17 -5.28 -12.19 -3.87
N MET A 18 -5.52 -10.89 -3.82
CA MET A 18 -4.83 -9.97 -2.91
C MET A 18 -5.82 -9.46 -1.87
N GLU A 19 -5.32 -9.29 -0.66
CA GLU A 19 -6.12 -8.91 0.49
C GLU A 19 -5.81 -7.48 0.90
N PHE A 20 -6.82 -6.73 1.34
CA PHE A 20 -6.64 -5.42 1.94
C PHE A 20 -7.78 -5.12 2.91
N LYS A 21 -7.57 -4.16 3.79
CA LYS A 21 -8.55 -3.80 4.80
C LYS A 21 -8.70 -2.28 4.82
N VAL A 22 -9.96 -1.84 4.93
CA VAL A 22 -10.31 -0.42 4.81
C VAL A 22 -10.84 0.09 6.14
N TYR A 23 -10.33 1.22 6.59
CA TYR A 23 -10.76 1.89 7.81
C TYR A 23 -11.26 3.28 7.48
N GLY A 24 -12.37 3.69 8.11
CA GLY A 24 -13.01 4.97 7.80
C GLY A 24 -14.04 4.84 6.68
N HIS A 25 -14.69 5.94 6.37
CA HIS A 25 -15.83 5.91 5.43
C HIS A 25 -15.77 7.01 4.36
N ALA A 26 -14.92 8.01 4.52
CA ALA A 26 -14.83 9.14 3.60
C ALA A 26 -13.52 9.91 3.82
N GLY A 27 -13.28 10.89 2.99
CA GLY A 27 -12.14 11.80 3.09
C GLY A 27 -10.99 11.45 2.16
N THR A 28 -9.81 11.90 2.50
CA THR A 28 -8.62 11.66 1.69
C THR A 28 -8.26 10.19 1.70
N PRO A 29 -8.20 9.52 0.53
CA PRO A 29 -7.80 8.12 0.47
C PRO A 29 -6.28 7.99 0.67
N VAL A 30 -5.89 7.09 1.56
CA VAL A 30 -4.49 6.83 1.89
C VAL A 30 -4.20 5.34 1.75
N LEU A 31 -3.25 5.00 0.89
CA LEU A 31 -2.74 3.65 0.75
C LEU A 31 -1.65 3.43 1.80
N ALA A 32 -1.83 2.46 2.69
CA ALA A 32 -0.88 2.13 3.73
C ALA A 32 -0.20 0.80 3.42
N LEU A 33 1.14 0.84 3.33
CA LEU A 33 1.95 -0.31 2.98
C LEU A 33 2.70 -0.83 4.21
N PRO A 34 2.70 -2.14 4.45
CA PRO A 34 3.25 -2.71 5.68
C PRO A 34 4.78 -2.74 5.67
N ALA A 35 5.35 -3.02 6.82
CA ALA A 35 6.77 -3.27 6.98
C ALA A 35 7.17 -4.58 6.28
N ARG A 36 8.44 -4.89 6.34
CA ARG A 36 9.07 -6.05 5.72
C ARG A 36 8.29 -7.34 5.98
N GLY A 37 7.88 -8.01 4.89
CA GLY A 37 7.12 -9.25 4.97
C GLY A 37 5.75 -9.12 5.63
N GLY A 38 5.25 -7.90 5.78
CA GLY A 38 4.02 -7.63 6.52
C GLY A 38 2.75 -7.93 5.76
N ARG A 39 1.65 -7.88 6.49
CA ARG A 39 0.33 -8.21 6.02
C ARG A 39 -0.63 -7.02 6.16
N PHE A 40 -1.77 -7.10 5.50
CA PHE A 40 -2.78 -6.06 5.51
C PHE A 40 -3.29 -5.68 6.91
N TYR A 41 -3.12 -6.54 7.91
CA TYR A 41 -3.56 -6.29 9.28
C TYR A 41 -2.47 -5.72 10.19
N ASP A 42 -1.25 -5.51 9.71
CA ASP A 42 -0.14 -5.06 10.56
C ASP A 42 -0.35 -3.65 11.12
N TRP A 43 -0.90 -2.75 10.31
CA TRP A 43 -1.22 -1.40 10.77
C TRP A 43 -2.24 -1.42 11.91
N GLU A 44 -3.25 -2.30 11.81
CA GLU A 44 -4.24 -2.50 12.87
C GLU A 44 -3.59 -3.06 14.13
N ASN A 45 -2.75 -4.10 13.98
CA ASN A 45 -2.05 -4.72 15.10
C ASN A 45 -1.13 -3.76 15.84
N ASN A 46 -0.57 -2.77 15.14
CA ASN A 46 0.28 -1.74 15.73
C ASN A 46 -0.48 -0.49 16.17
N GLY A 47 -1.81 -0.53 16.14
CA GLY A 47 -2.66 0.50 16.72
C GLY A 47 -2.85 1.76 15.88
N MET A 48 -2.47 1.76 14.60
CA MET A 48 -2.57 2.97 13.78
C MET A 48 -4.02 3.44 13.56
N PRO A 49 -4.99 2.55 13.21
CA PRO A 49 -6.37 3.00 13.05
C PRO A 49 -6.93 3.64 14.32
N ASP A 50 -6.63 3.07 15.47
CA ASP A 50 -7.09 3.64 16.75
C ASP A 50 -6.39 4.97 17.04
N ALA A 51 -5.12 5.11 16.69
CA ALA A 51 -4.36 6.35 16.89
C ALA A 51 -4.91 7.51 16.07
N ILE A 52 -5.44 7.24 14.88
CA ILE A 52 -6.02 8.26 14.00
C ILE A 52 -7.56 8.21 14.00
N ALA A 53 -8.16 7.58 15.02
CA ALA A 53 -9.61 7.41 15.09
C ALA A 53 -10.40 8.71 14.90
N PRO A 54 -10.00 9.86 15.47
CA PRO A 54 -10.72 11.11 15.20
C PRO A 54 -10.80 11.47 13.73
N LEU A 55 -9.73 11.28 12.98
CA LEU A 55 -9.68 11.57 11.54
C LEU A 55 -10.57 10.60 10.76
N LEU A 56 -10.56 9.32 11.14
CA LEU A 56 -11.39 8.30 10.50
C LEU A 56 -12.88 8.53 10.79
N ASN A 57 -13.21 8.79 12.06
CA ASN A 57 -14.59 8.99 12.49
C ASN A 57 -15.21 10.26 11.90
N GLU A 58 -14.42 11.32 11.75
CA GLU A 58 -14.87 12.57 11.16
C GLU A 58 -14.92 12.55 9.63
N GLY A 59 -14.49 11.44 9.00
CA GLY A 59 -14.47 11.33 7.55
C GLY A 59 -13.44 12.20 6.86
N LYS A 60 -12.35 12.52 7.53
CA LYS A 60 -11.24 13.31 6.96
C LYS A 60 -10.23 12.46 6.20
N VAL A 61 -10.07 11.20 6.62
CA VAL A 61 -9.13 10.23 6.05
C VAL A 61 -9.81 8.89 5.96
N GLN A 62 -9.53 8.17 4.88
CA GLN A 62 -9.91 6.76 4.74
C GLN A 62 -8.63 5.97 4.46
N LEU A 63 -8.36 4.95 5.28
CA LEU A 63 -7.11 4.20 5.26
C LEU A 63 -7.31 2.85 4.59
N PHE A 64 -6.50 2.57 3.58
CA PHE A 64 -6.52 1.31 2.82
C PHE A 64 -5.22 0.57 3.07
N CYS A 65 -5.25 -0.48 3.90
CA CYS A 65 -4.06 -1.23 4.30
C CYS A 65 -3.90 -2.46 3.41
N ALA A 66 -2.87 -2.44 2.57
CA ALA A 66 -2.60 -3.49 1.59
C ALA A 66 -1.66 -4.58 2.13
N ASP A 67 -1.72 -5.74 1.49
CA ASP A 67 -0.76 -6.83 1.71
C ASP A 67 0.55 -6.55 0.98
N SER A 68 1.62 -7.21 1.41
CA SER A 68 2.90 -7.23 0.70
C SER A 68 3.13 -8.58 0.01
N ILE A 69 4.08 -8.60 -0.92
CA ILE A 69 4.62 -9.82 -1.52
C ILE A 69 6.13 -9.90 -1.32
N ASP A 70 6.64 -9.24 -0.30
CA ASP A 70 8.10 -9.11 -0.06
C ASP A 70 8.81 -10.46 0.00
N ALA A 71 8.16 -11.49 0.54
CA ALA A 71 8.73 -12.84 0.61
C ALA A 71 9.07 -13.41 -0.77
N GLU A 72 8.38 -12.96 -1.81
CA GLU A 72 8.58 -13.43 -3.19
C GLU A 72 9.35 -12.40 -4.04
N SER A 73 9.64 -11.22 -3.49
CA SER A 73 10.35 -10.14 -4.18
C SER A 73 11.58 -9.69 -3.39
N LEU A 74 11.47 -8.62 -2.63
CA LEU A 74 12.61 -7.99 -1.93
C LEU A 74 13.29 -8.93 -0.93
N LEU A 75 12.54 -9.82 -0.28
CA LEU A 75 13.05 -10.76 0.73
C LEU A 75 13.36 -12.16 0.19
N ALA A 76 13.19 -12.39 -1.10
CA ALA A 76 13.41 -13.70 -1.73
C ALA A 76 14.91 -13.96 -1.96
N GLY A 77 15.66 -14.16 -0.88
CA GLY A 77 17.11 -14.28 -0.90
C GLY A 77 17.65 -15.41 -1.79
N ASP A 78 16.90 -16.50 -1.93
CA ASP A 78 17.29 -17.66 -2.74
C ASP A 78 16.89 -17.52 -4.22
N THR A 79 16.26 -16.41 -4.58
CA THR A 79 15.78 -16.16 -5.93
C THR A 79 16.75 -15.25 -6.67
N ALA A 80 16.96 -15.50 -7.98
CA ALA A 80 17.81 -14.65 -8.81
C ALA A 80 17.39 -13.17 -8.75
N PRO A 81 18.33 -12.22 -8.68
CA PRO A 81 18.02 -10.79 -8.57
C PRO A 81 17.05 -10.30 -9.64
N ARG A 82 17.17 -10.78 -10.87
CA ARG A 82 16.27 -10.42 -11.96
C ARG A 82 14.83 -10.80 -11.65
N ARG A 83 14.62 -12.01 -11.14
CA ARG A 83 13.28 -12.51 -10.79
C ARG A 83 12.68 -11.70 -9.64
N ARG A 84 13.51 -11.34 -8.67
CA ARG A 84 13.10 -10.50 -7.54
C ARG A 84 12.64 -9.12 -8.03
N ALA A 85 13.39 -8.52 -8.94
CA ALA A 85 13.04 -7.24 -9.55
C ALA A 85 11.76 -7.33 -10.37
N GLU A 86 11.58 -8.40 -11.14
CA GLU A 86 10.35 -8.64 -11.92
C GLU A 86 9.13 -8.76 -11.00
N MET A 87 9.24 -9.47 -9.89
CA MET A 87 8.14 -9.60 -8.93
C MET A 87 7.82 -8.26 -8.26
N GLN A 88 8.84 -7.49 -7.90
CA GLN A 88 8.64 -6.16 -7.32
C GLN A 88 7.95 -5.22 -8.32
N GLU A 89 8.30 -5.31 -9.59
CA GLU A 89 7.66 -4.52 -10.64
C GLU A 89 6.19 -4.92 -10.83
N LYS A 90 5.87 -6.21 -10.74
CA LYS A 90 4.47 -6.68 -10.76
C LYS A 90 3.69 -6.14 -9.58
N TYR A 91 4.29 -6.10 -8.40
CA TYR A 91 3.65 -5.53 -7.23
C TYR A 91 3.39 -4.04 -7.40
N PHE A 92 4.40 -3.31 -7.91
CA PHE A 92 4.23 -1.89 -8.23
C PHE A 92 3.06 -1.67 -9.20
N ASN A 93 2.98 -2.47 -10.25
CA ASN A 93 1.89 -2.38 -11.23
C ASN A 93 0.54 -2.75 -10.62
N TYR A 94 0.50 -3.69 -9.69
CA TYR A 94 -0.70 -4.00 -8.92
C TYR A 94 -1.15 -2.78 -8.11
N LEU A 95 -0.24 -2.15 -7.36
CA LEU A 95 -0.57 -1.00 -6.53
C LEU A 95 -1.08 0.19 -7.35
N THR A 96 -0.43 0.47 -8.46
CA THR A 96 -0.74 1.68 -9.26
C THR A 96 -1.86 1.46 -10.27
N GLY A 97 -1.95 0.27 -10.86
CA GLY A 97 -2.87 -0.02 -11.96
C GLY A 97 -4.14 -0.75 -11.55
N GLU A 98 -4.13 -1.47 -10.44
CA GLU A 98 -5.29 -2.22 -9.97
C GLU A 98 -5.83 -1.70 -8.64
N LEU A 99 -4.97 -1.61 -7.61
CA LEU A 99 -5.42 -1.22 -6.27
C LEU A 99 -5.79 0.27 -6.19
N ALA A 100 -4.98 1.16 -6.76
CA ALA A 100 -5.26 2.59 -6.70
C ALA A 100 -6.62 2.94 -7.34
N PRO A 101 -6.98 2.46 -8.54
CA PRO A 101 -8.32 2.69 -9.09
C PRO A 101 -9.42 2.10 -8.20
N ARG A 102 -9.19 0.94 -7.61
CA ARG A 102 -10.16 0.31 -6.71
C ARG A 102 -10.38 1.13 -5.44
N ILE A 103 -9.30 1.69 -4.89
CA ILE A 103 -9.36 2.60 -3.75
C ILE A 103 -10.26 3.81 -4.06
N LEU A 104 -10.08 4.41 -5.23
CA LEU A 104 -10.89 5.55 -5.63
C LEU A 104 -12.37 5.18 -5.76
N THR A 105 -12.67 4.01 -6.30
CA THR A 105 -14.05 3.52 -6.40
C THR A 105 -14.67 3.34 -5.02
N LEU A 106 -13.95 2.69 -4.10
CA LEU A 106 -14.45 2.45 -2.74
C LEU A 106 -14.57 3.75 -1.93
N ASN A 107 -13.68 4.69 -2.18
CA ASN A 107 -13.71 6.02 -1.54
C ASN A 107 -14.84 6.91 -2.06
N GLY A 108 -15.31 6.66 -3.27
CA GLY A 108 -16.28 7.51 -3.94
C GLY A 108 -15.66 8.75 -4.56
N ALA A 109 -14.34 8.78 -4.70
CA ALA A 109 -13.63 9.88 -5.36
C ALA A 109 -13.81 9.80 -6.87
N LYS A 110 -13.59 10.96 -7.53
CA LYS A 110 -13.60 11.01 -8.99
C LYS A 110 -12.42 10.20 -9.52
N LYS A 111 -12.61 9.61 -10.71
CA LYS A 111 -11.52 8.97 -11.44
C LYS A 111 -10.34 9.95 -11.56
N ASP A 112 -9.13 9.43 -11.45
CA ASP A 112 -7.89 10.20 -11.53
C ASP A 112 -7.65 11.17 -10.36
N THR A 113 -8.42 11.09 -9.27
CA THR A 113 -8.11 11.80 -8.03
C THR A 113 -6.81 11.21 -7.44
N PRO A 114 -5.78 12.03 -7.17
CA PRO A 114 -4.56 11.52 -6.55
C PRO A 114 -4.81 11.08 -5.12
N LEU A 115 -4.18 9.98 -4.72
CA LEU A 115 -4.22 9.51 -3.34
C LEU A 115 -2.86 9.68 -2.66
N TRP A 116 -2.83 9.50 -1.34
CA TRP A 116 -1.59 9.50 -0.57
C TRP A 116 -1.12 8.08 -0.32
N ALA A 117 0.20 7.91 -0.19
CA ALA A 117 0.78 6.64 0.20
C ALA A 117 1.58 6.82 1.49
N VAL A 118 1.48 5.86 2.40
CA VAL A 118 2.26 5.82 3.62
C VAL A 118 2.81 4.42 3.78
N GLY A 119 4.05 4.30 4.25
CA GLY A 119 4.65 2.99 4.45
C GLY A 119 5.70 2.99 5.55
N VAL A 120 6.02 1.80 6.03
CA VAL A 120 7.04 1.57 7.05
C VAL A 120 8.07 0.58 6.48
N ASP A 121 9.36 0.85 6.72
CA ASP A 121 10.47 -0.02 6.31
C ASP A 121 10.46 -0.27 4.79
N THR A 122 10.27 -1.49 4.30
CA THR A 122 10.12 -1.76 2.85
C THR A 122 8.90 -1.07 2.27
N GLY A 123 7.82 -0.96 3.04
CA GLY A 123 6.63 -0.23 2.64
C GLY A 123 6.90 1.26 2.44
N ALA A 124 7.82 1.85 3.21
CA ALA A 124 8.23 3.24 3.03
C ALA A 124 8.89 3.44 1.66
N TYR A 125 9.80 2.55 1.29
CA TYR A 125 10.41 2.58 -0.04
C TYR A 125 9.34 2.47 -1.13
N GLN A 126 8.44 1.52 -0.99
CA GLN A 126 7.38 1.29 -1.99
C GLN A 126 6.46 2.50 -2.12
N ALA A 127 6.10 3.14 -1.01
CA ALA A 127 5.28 4.34 -1.01
C ALA A 127 5.97 5.50 -1.75
N VAL A 128 7.24 5.73 -1.45
CA VAL A 128 8.03 6.79 -2.09
C VAL A 128 8.23 6.48 -3.58
N ASP A 129 8.53 5.22 -3.92
CA ASP A 129 8.66 4.79 -5.31
C ASP A 129 7.38 5.04 -6.10
N CYS A 130 6.23 4.71 -5.53
CA CYS A 130 4.93 5.00 -6.14
C CYS A 130 4.77 6.49 -6.44
N ARG A 131 5.08 7.36 -5.48
CA ARG A 131 4.96 8.81 -5.66
C ARG A 131 5.91 9.33 -6.73
N LEU A 132 7.15 8.88 -6.71
CA LEU A 132 8.16 9.36 -7.65
C LEU A 132 7.91 8.89 -9.08
N ARG A 133 7.47 7.65 -9.25
CA ARG A 133 7.22 7.06 -10.56
C ARG A 133 5.85 7.41 -11.14
N ARG A 134 4.85 7.61 -10.30
CA ARG A 134 3.47 7.88 -10.73
C ARG A 134 2.89 9.08 -9.97
N PRO A 135 3.45 10.28 -10.20
CA PRO A 135 2.99 11.49 -9.50
C PRO A 135 1.56 11.88 -9.84
N GLU A 136 1.03 11.41 -10.97
CA GLU A 136 -0.37 11.62 -11.34
C GLU A 136 -1.33 10.75 -10.53
N VAL A 137 -0.84 9.63 -9.99
CA VAL A 137 -1.64 8.71 -9.16
C VAL A 137 -1.53 9.07 -7.68
N PHE A 138 -0.34 9.50 -7.25
CA PHE A 138 -0.04 9.78 -5.85
C PHE A 138 0.31 11.24 -5.63
N ALA A 139 -0.51 11.95 -4.81
CA ALA A 139 -0.31 13.34 -4.45
C ALA A 139 0.92 13.52 -3.55
N GLY A 140 1.23 12.52 -2.74
CA GLY A 140 2.38 12.55 -1.84
C GLY A 140 2.62 11.21 -1.20
N ALA A 141 3.75 11.09 -0.49
CA ALA A 141 4.11 9.87 0.23
C ALA A 141 4.74 10.22 1.58
N ILE A 142 4.49 9.36 2.57
CA ILE A 142 5.10 9.43 3.90
C ILE A 142 5.84 8.11 4.12
N GLY A 143 7.15 8.20 4.27
CA GLY A 143 7.98 7.03 4.53
C GLY A 143 8.52 7.04 5.95
N LEU A 144 8.25 5.98 6.70
CA LEU A 144 8.70 5.81 8.08
C LEU A 144 9.78 4.72 8.12
N SER A 145 10.98 5.11 8.56
CA SER A 145 12.12 4.17 8.70
C SER A 145 12.45 3.41 7.40
N GLY A 146 12.45 4.10 6.28
CA GLY A 146 12.71 3.49 4.97
C GLY A 146 14.17 3.12 4.73
N LEU A 147 14.38 2.05 3.97
CA LEU A 147 15.71 1.55 3.59
C LEU A 147 15.95 1.81 2.10
N TYR A 148 16.09 3.07 1.74
CA TYR A 148 16.15 3.48 0.33
C TYR A 148 17.45 3.07 -0.38
N LEU A 149 18.57 3.09 0.32
CA LEU A 149 19.89 2.81 -0.27
C LEU A 149 20.06 1.35 -0.69
N SER A 150 19.49 0.41 0.04
CA SER A 150 19.59 -1.01 -0.29
C SER A 150 18.94 -1.37 -1.60
N LEU A 151 18.12 -0.49 -2.13
CA LEU A 151 17.33 -0.72 -3.35
C LEU A 151 17.99 -0.15 -4.59
N ILE A 152 18.93 0.77 -4.43
CA ILE A 152 19.72 1.32 -5.54
C ILE A 152 20.70 0.28 -6.09
N HIS A 153 21.08 -0.71 -5.28
CA HIS A 153 22.06 -1.73 -5.61
C HIS A 153 21.45 -3.07 -6.04
N ILE A 154 20.16 -3.12 -6.22
CA ILE A 154 19.47 -4.34 -6.66
C ILE A 154 19.43 -4.45 -8.21
#